data_9f20cec974b4c34d9cf58b517163ec78
#
_entry.id   9f20cec974b4c34d9cf58b517163ec78
#
_cell.length_a   1.000
_cell.length_b   1.000
_cell.length_c   1.000
_cell.angle_alpha   90.00
_cell.angle_beta   90.00
_cell.angle_gamma   90.00
#
_symmetry.space_group_name_H-M   'P 1'
#
loop_
_entity.id
_entity.type
_entity.pdbx_description
1 polymer ?
#
loop_
_entity_poly.entity_id
_entity_poly.type
_entity_poly.pdbx_seq_one_letter_code
_entity_poly.pdbx_strand_id
1 'polypeptide(L)'
;TQYRFDLCANAIYEFTWNQFCDWYLELTKPVFANGSAAQIRAASQTLVHVLEKLLRLAHPLIPFITEEIWQKVKGFVGITADSIMLQPFPQVEENGFDPEAEAEIEWLKEVIVAVRNIRAESNIAPSKGLDLLFRNLSAENAKILEKQTALLKAMAKLDNVQVLAANETAPLAVAKLVGNAELLVPMAGFINKEAELARLTKEIEKYQNEVKRIENKLSNEAFVAKAPEAVIAKEREKQAEYQSGLEKIQEQYKAIEEIGRASCRERVC
;
A
#
# COMPACT_ATOMS: atom_id res chain seq x y z
N THR A 1 -1.13 32.56 -22.33
CA THR A 1 -1.04 32.62 -20.85
C THR A 1 -2.47 32.74 -20.33
N GLN A 2 -2.92 31.74 -19.57
CA GLN A 2 -4.31 31.66 -19.12
C GLN A 2 -4.51 32.25 -17.70
N TYR A 3 -3.45 32.73 -17.06
CA TYR A 3 -3.45 33.28 -15.69
C TYR A 3 -4.16 32.37 -14.64
N ARG A 4 -3.99 31.06 -14.78
CA ARG A 4 -4.60 30.05 -13.89
C ARG A 4 -3.72 29.86 -12.65
N PHE A 5 -3.78 30.82 -11.73
CA PHE A 5 -3.06 30.76 -10.45
C PHE A 5 -3.53 29.61 -9.54
N ASP A 6 -4.79 29.19 -9.69
CA ASP A 6 -5.35 28.03 -9.04
C ASP A 6 -4.59 26.73 -9.40
N LEU A 7 -4.23 26.54 -10.68
CA LEU A 7 -3.44 25.39 -11.10
C LEU A 7 -2.01 25.44 -10.58
N CYS A 8 -1.42 26.64 -10.53
CA CYS A 8 -0.09 26.81 -9.95
C CYS A 8 -0.09 26.49 -8.44
N ALA A 9 -1.07 27.00 -7.71
CA ALA A 9 -1.21 26.72 -6.29
C ALA A 9 -1.42 25.21 -6.02
N ASN A 10 -2.29 24.57 -6.80
CA ASN A 10 -2.52 23.14 -6.69
C ASN A 10 -1.24 22.32 -6.98
N ALA A 11 -0.49 22.64 -8.03
CA ALA A 11 0.73 21.92 -8.36
C ALA A 11 1.78 22.03 -7.24
N ILE A 12 1.95 23.22 -6.65
CA ILE A 12 2.85 23.43 -5.51
C ILE A 12 2.34 22.65 -4.29
N TYR A 13 1.03 22.69 -4.01
CA TYR A 13 0.43 21.97 -2.90
C TYR A 13 0.60 20.47 -3.05
N GLU A 14 0.25 19.89 -4.21
CA GLU A 14 0.37 18.45 -4.48
C GLU A 14 1.82 17.97 -4.38
N PHE A 15 2.77 18.70 -4.95
CA PHE A 15 4.17 18.36 -4.81
C PHE A 15 4.62 18.41 -3.35
N THR A 16 4.28 19.52 -2.65
CA THR A 16 4.68 19.71 -1.25
C THR A 16 4.13 18.60 -0.36
N TRP A 17 2.84 18.32 -0.47
CA TRP A 17 2.18 17.37 0.41
C TRP A 17 2.48 15.94 0.01
N ASN A 18 2.17 15.57 -1.24
CA ASN A 18 2.18 14.17 -1.66
C ASN A 18 3.58 13.65 -2.01
N GLN A 19 4.53 14.49 -2.43
CA GLN A 19 5.87 14.03 -2.79
C GLN A 19 6.89 14.39 -1.71
N PHE A 20 6.95 15.65 -1.31
CA PHE A 20 7.97 16.10 -0.36
C PHE A 20 7.66 15.63 1.07
N CYS A 21 6.45 15.90 1.59
CA CYS A 21 6.10 15.55 2.97
C CYS A 21 5.82 14.06 3.15
N ASP A 22 4.92 13.48 2.34
CA ASP A 22 4.45 12.11 2.56
C ASP A 22 5.50 11.05 2.17
N TRP A 23 6.34 11.36 1.17
CA TRP A 23 7.34 10.40 0.71
C TRP A 23 8.76 10.79 1.06
N TYR A 24 9.25 11.94 0.59
CA TYR A 24 10.67 12.25 0.73
C TYR A 24 11.09 12.36 2.20
N LEU A 25 10.33 13.09 3.02
CA LEU A 25 10.62 13.19 4.46
C LEU A 25 10.58 11.84 5.16
N GLU A 26 9.62 10.98 4.83
CA GLU A 26 9.53 9.64 5.42
C GLU A 26 10.68 8.74 4.98
N LEU A 27 11.05 8.77 3.69
CA LEU A 27 12.19 8.00 3.15
C LEU A 27 13.53 8.44 3.75
N THR A 28 13.68 9.69 4.18
CA THR A 28 14.92 10.17 4.81
C THR A 28 15.06 9.76 6.28
N LYS A 29 13.97 9.47 6.99
CA LYS A 29 14.02 9.10 8.41
C LYS A 29 14.93 7.87 8.70
N PRO A 30 14.83 6.76 7.97
CA PRO A 30 15.76 5.63 8.14
C PRO A 30 17.22 6.00 7.86
N VAL A 31 17.46 6.90 6.89
CA VAL A 31 18.81 7.38 6.58
C VAL A 31 19.36 8.22 7.73
N PHE A 32 18.57 9.11 8.31
CA PHE A 32 18.99 9.90 9.47
C PHE A 32 19.24 9.04 10.72
N ALA A 33 18.48 7.95 10.88
CA ALA A 33 18.62 7.05 12.03
C ALA A 33 19.83 6.13 11.93
N ASN A 34 20.11 5.58 10.73
CA ASN A 34 21.05 4.46 10.57
C ASN A 34 22.07 4.66 9.43
N GLY A 35 22.02 5.77 8.72
CA GLY A 35 22.90 6.05 7.57
C GLY A 35 24.32 6.42 7.98
N SER A 36 25.26 6.25 7.07
CA SER A 36 26.60 6.79 7.21
C SER A 36 26.62 8.32 7.22
N ALA A 37 27.66 8.92 7.75
CA ALA A 37 27.80 10.38 7.75
C ALA A 37 27.74 11.01 6.35
N ALA A 38 28.14 10.27 5.30
CA ALA A 38 28.03 10.71 3.91
C ALA A 38 26.57 10.69 3.43
N GLN A 39 25.83 9.64 3.73
CA GLN A 39 24.40 9.53 3.40
C GLN A 39 23.56 10.57 4.12
N ILE A 40 23.80 10.78 5.41
CA ILE A 40 23.11 11.81 6.20
C ILE A 40 23.36 13.20 5.61
N ARG A 41 24.63 13.52 5.27
CA ARG A 41 24.95 14.81 4.62
C ARG A 41 24.22 14.96 3.28
N ALA A 42 24.26 13.95 2.42
CA ALA A 42 23.61 13.99 1.12
C ALA A 42 22.09 14.20 1.27
N ALA A 43 21.44 13.42 2.12
CA ALA A 43 20.02 13.56 2.40
C ALA A 43 19.67 14.94 2.97
N SER A 44 20.48 15.47 3.91
CA SER A 44 20.28 16.81 4.47
C SER A 44 20.42 17.90 3.43
N GLN A 45 21.45 17.82 2.58
CA GLN A 45 21.68 18.79 1.52
C GLN A 45 20.53 18.79 0.51
N THR A 46 20.09 17.62 0.07
CA THR A 46 18.95 17.48 -0.84
C THR A 46 17.67 18.05 -0.21
N LEU A 47 17.40 17.68 1.06
CA LEU A 47 16.23 18.15 1.80
C LEU A 47 16.17 19.68 1.83
N VAL A 48 17.25 20.32 2.25
CA VAL A 48 17.31 21.79 2.41
C VAL A 48 17.27 22.49 1.05
N HIS A 49 17.95 21.92 0.04
CA HIS A 49 17.97 22.49 -1.32
C HIS A 49 16.58 22.44 -1.98
N VAL A 50 15.87 21.31 -1.87
CA VAL A 50 14.50 21.17 -2.39
C VAL A 50 13.55 22.10 -1.64
N LEU A 51 13.65 22.16 -0.31
CA LEU A 51 12.82 23.06 0.50
C LEU A 51 13.05 24.53 0.12
N GLU A 52 14.29 24.95 -0.04
CA GLU A 52 14.64 26.32 -0.42
C GLU A 52 14.04 26.70 -1.79
N LYS A 53 14.18 25.84 -2.80
CA LYS A 53 13.55 26.05 -4.12
C LYS A 53 12.03 26.08 -4.03
N LEU A 54 11.43 25.19 -3.24
CA LEU A 54 9.99 25.14 -3.02
C LEU A 54 9.46 26.44 -2.39
N LEU A 55 10.17 26.97 -1.41
CA LEU A 55 9.82 28.25 -0.78
C LEU A 55 9.83 29.41 -1.80
N ARG A 56 10.83 29.46 -2.69
CA ARG A 56 10.87 30.49 -3.77
C ARG A 56 9.75 30.28 -4.78
N LEU A 57 9.39 29.05 -5.13
CA LEU A 57 8.26 28.77 -6.01
C LEU A 57 6.93 29.19 -5.40
N ALA A 58 6.75 28.98 -4.10
CA ALA A 58 5.52 29.30 -3.38
C ALA A 58 5.40 30.77 -2.98
N HIS A 59 6.53 31.51 -2.92
CA HIS A 59 6.57 32.88 -2.40
C HIS A 59 5.60 33.85 -3.06
N PRO A 60 5.38 33.84 -4.39
CA PRO A 60 4.40 34.73 -5.02
C PRO A 60 2.95 34.50 -4.57
N LEU A 61 2.64 33.32 -4.03
CA LEU A 61 1.29 32.96 -3.58
C LEU A 61 1.11 33.15 -2.07
N ILE A 62 2.13 32.82 -1.28
CA ILE A 62 2.09 32.84 0.19
C ILE A 62 3.34 33.52 0.77
N PRO A 63 3.53 34.84 0.54
CA PRO A 63 4.79 35.52 0.76
C PRO A 63 5.27 35.51 2.22
N PHE A 64 4.38 35.68 3.19
CA PHE A 64 4.77 35.88 4.59
C PHE A 64 5.36 34.58 5.22
N ILE A 65 4.70 33.49 5.06
CA ILE A 65 5.17 32.20 5.65
C ILE A 65 6.44 31.68 4.95
N THR A 66 6.54 31.89 3.64
CA THR A 66 7.72 31.47 2.88
C THR A 66 8.94 32.31 3.23
N GLU A 67 8.79 33.62 3.43
CA GLU A 67 9.88 34.48 3.93
C GLU A 67 10.35 34.03 5.32
N GLU A 68 9.43 33.83 6.27
CA GLU A 68 9.76 33.43 7.63
C GLU A 68 10.53 32.10 7.68
N ILE A 69 10.09 31.09 6.91
CA ILE A 69 10.77 29.79 6.84
C ILE A 69 12.12 29.96 6.12
N TRP A 70 12.15 30.71 5.02
CA TRP A 70 13.34 30.89 4.20
C TRP A 70 14.48 31.56 4.98
N GLN A 71 14.17 32.55 5.83
CA GLN A 71 15.18 33.17 6.70
C GLN A 71 15.90 32.19 7.61
N LYS A 72 15.23 31.11 8.01
CA LYS A 72 15.81 30.04 8.82
C LYS A 72 16.60 29.01 7.99
N VAL A 73 16.23 28.84 6.72
CA VAL A 73 16.78 27.81 5.83
C VAL A 73 17.96 28.31 5.00
N LYS A 74 17.95 29.59 4.58
CA LYS A 74 18.92 30.17 3.63
C LYS A 74 20.39 29.95 4.00
N GLY A 75 20.72 29.98 5.28
CA GLY A 75 22.09 29.80 5.78
C GLY A 75 22.66 28.39 5.51
N PHE A 76 21.79 27.38 5.51
CA PHE A 76 22.21 25.97 5.24
C PHE A 76 22.57 25.75 3.76
N VAL A 77 22.11 26.59 2.85
CA VAL A 77 22.45 26.57 1.41
C VAL A 77 23.43 27.67 1.02
N GLY A 78 23.99 28.39 2.00
CA GLY A 78 25.01 29.41 1.77
C GLY A 78 24.49 30.73 1.20
N ILE A 79 23.19 30.98 1.30
CA ILE A 79 22.57 32.25 0.82
C ILE A 79 22.66 33.31 1.91
N THR A 80 23.17 34.48 1.55
CA THR A 80 23.37 35.61 2.46
C THR A 80 22.41 36.80 2.20
N ALA A 81 21.55 36.69 1.18
CA ALA A 81 20.59 37.75 0.83
C ALA A 81 19.63 38.09 1.98
N ASP A 82 19.16 39.33 2.05
CA ASP A 82 18.32 39.81 3.14
C ASP A 82 16.88 39.29 3.05
N SER A 83 16.37 39.01 1.85
CA SER A 83 15.00 38.54 1.62
C SER A 83 14.95 37.54 0.48
N ILE A 84 14.00 36.60 0.55
CA ILE A 84 13.66 35.65 -0.52
C ILE A 84 13.24 36.38 -1.80
N MET A 85 12.64 37.57 -1.69
CA MET A 85 12.24 38.42 -2.82
C MET A 85 13.40 38.82 -3.74
N LEU A 86 14.63 38.82 -3.21
CA LEU A 86 15.84 39.15 -3.96
C LEU A 86 16.43 37.95 -4.69
N GLN A 87 15.86 36.78 -4.48
CA GLN A 87 16.33 35.55 -5.13
C GLN A 87 15.70 35.42 -6.52
N PRO A 88 16.44 34.85 -7.50
CA PRO A 88 15.88 34.56 -8.81
C PRO A 88 14.79 33.50 -8.69
N PHE A 89 13.72 33.60 -9.48
CA PHE A 89 12.70 32.60 -9.56
C PHE A 89 13.33 31.27 -10.06
N PRO A 90 13.03 30.12 -9.44
CA PRO A 90 13.64 28.83 -9.80
C PRO A 90 13.44 28.49 -11.27
N GLN A 91 14.50 28.04 -11.91
CA GLN A 91 14.50 27.56 -13.29
C GLN A 91 14.64 26.04 -13.32
N VAL A 92 14.14 25.44 -14.38
CA VAL A 92 14.31 24.00 -14.61
C VAL A 92 15.77 23.71 -14.94
N GLU A 93 16.38 22.77 -14.24
CA GLU A 93 17.73 22.30 -14.50
C GLU A 93 17.64 21.09 -15.44
N GLU A 94 18.10 21.21 -16.67
CA GLU A 94 18.01 20.15 -17.69
C GLU A 94 18.74 18.86 -17.29
N ASN A 95 19.80 18.96 -16.49
CA ASN A 95 20.59 17.83 -16.01
C ASN A 95 20.10 17.27 -14.64
N GLY A 96 18.97 17.75 -14.13
CA GLY A 96 18.43 17.35 -12.84
C GLY A 96 17.52 16.12 -12.87
N PHE A 97 17.32 15.50 -14.05
CA PHE A 97 16.45 14.36 -14.23
C PHE A 97 17.25 13.06 -14.25
N ASP A 98 16.87 12.12 -13.37
CA ASP A 98 17.39 10.75 -13.33
C ASP A 98 16.21 9.78 -13.46
N PRO A 99 15.87 9.37 -14.71
CA PRO A 99 14.72 8.48 -14.94
C PRO A 99 14.88 7.09 -14.31
N GLU A 100 16.12 6.61 -14.16
CA GLU A 100 16.36 5.33 -13.46
C GLU A 100 16.04 5.43 -11.98
N ALA A 101 16.55 6.47 -11.32
CA ALA A 101 16.26 6.69 -9.89
C ALA A 101 14.78 6.96 -9.65
N GLU A 102 14.10 7.68 -10.56
CA GLU A 102 12.67 7.93 -10.49
C GLU A 102 11.88 6.62 -10.59
N ALA A 103 12.16 5.78 -11.58
CA ALA A 103 11.52 4.48 -11.75
C ALA A 103 11.77 3.53 -10.56
N GLU A 104 13.00 3.53 -10.01
CA GLU A 104 13.37 2.77 -8.82
C GLU A 104 12.50 3.17 -7.61
N ILE A 105 12.35 4.46 -7.36
CA ILE A 105 11.58 4.97 -6.22
C ILE A 105 10.08 4.78 -6.43
N GLU A 106 9.56 4.99 -7.64
CA GLU A 106 8.13 4.75 -7.91
C GLU A 106 7.75 3.29 -7.70
N TRP A 107 8.55 2.33 -8.19
CA TRP A 107 8.32 0.93 -7.91
C TRP A 107 8.33 0.63 -6.40
N LEU A 108 9.28 1.20 -5.68
CA LEU A 108 9.37 1.03 -4.23
C LEU A 108 8.12 1.56 -3.49
N LYS A 109 7.62 2.73 -3.92
CA LYS A 109 6.38 3.33 -3.42
C LYS A 109 5.17 2.43 -3.67
N GLU A 110 5.06 1.85 -4.87
CA GLU A 110 3.99 0.90 -5.22
C GLU A 110 4.01 -0.33 -4.29
N VAL A 111 5.19 -0.90 -4.03
CA VAL A 111 5.35 -2.02 -3.09
C VAL A 111 4.94 -1.63 -1.68
N ILE A 112 5.39 -0.49 -1.18
CA ILE A 112 5.04 0.01 0.17
C ILE A 112 3.53 0.22 0.29
N VAL A 113 2.90 0.84 -0.71
CA VAL A 113 1.44 1.05 -0.76
C VAL A 113 0.70 -0.29 -0.80
N ALA A 114 1.15 -1.25 -1.60
CA ALA A 114 0.55 -2.57 -1.66
C ALA A 114 0.57 -3.29 -0.29
N VAL A 115 1.70 -3.24 0.42
CA VAL A 115 1.82 -3.81 1.77
C VAL A 115 0.92 -3.07 2.77
N ARG A 116 0.84 -1.74 2.72
CA ARG A 116 -0.07 -0.95 3.56
C ARG A 116 -1.53 -1.31 3.31
N ASN A 117 -1.92 -1.52 2.07
CA ASN A 117 -3.26 -1.95 1.69
C ASN A 117 -3.57 -3.36 2.23
N ILE A 118 -2.66 -4.33 2.04
CA ILE A 118 -2.81 -5.68 2.62
C ILE A 118 -3.01 -5.59 4.13
N ARG A 119 -2.23 -4.76 4.80
CA ARG A 119 -2.31 -4.54 6.25
C ARG A 119 -3.68 -3.98 6.68
N ALA A 120 -4.20 -3.00 5.94
CA ALA A 120 -5.52 -2.42 6.19
C ALA A 120 -6.66 -3.42 5.92
N GLU A 121 -6.62 -4.10 4.78
CA GLU A 121 -7.61 -5.11 4.37
C GLU A 121 -7.65 -6.31 5.33
N SER A 122 -6.49 -6.69 5.87
CA SER A 122 -6.35 -7.80 6.83
C SER A 122 -6.45 -7.36 8.30
N ASN A 123 -6.76 -6.08 8.56
CA ASN A 123 -6.87 -5.50 9.91
C ASN A 123 -5.65 -5.76 10.80
N ILE A 124 -4.45 -5.70 10.22
CA ILE A 124 -3.17 -5.90 10.92
C ILE A 124 -2.69 -4.57 11.48
N ALA A 125 -2.37 -4.55 12.79
CA ALA A 125 -1.89 -3.34 13.45
C ALA A 125 -0.63 -2.76 12.77
N PRO A 126 -0.53 -1.43 12.58
CA PRO A 126 0.62 -0.80 11.91
C PRO A 126 1.98 -1.08 12.56
N SER A 127 1.99 -1.34 13.88
CA SER A 127 3.21 -1.61 14.65
C SER A 127 3.72 -3.04 14.51
N LYS A 128 2.91 -3.97 14.00
CA LYS A 128 3.28 -5.38 13.91
C LYS A 128 4.16 -5.62 12.68
N GLY A 129 5.30 -6.30 12.84
CA GLY A 129 6.17 -6.70 11.72
C GLY A 129 5.48 -7.71 10.80
N LEU A 130 5.82 -7.71 9.53
CA LEU A 130 5.31 -8.62 8.50
C LEU A 130 6.47 -9.25 7.75
N ASP A 131 6.30 -10.48 7.31
CA ASP A 131 7.15 -11.08 6.29
C ASP A 131 6.56 -10.79 4.92
N LEU A 132 7.40 -10.43 3.97
CA LEU A 132 7.03 -10.17 2.58
C LEU A 132 7.78 -11.13 1.66
N LEU A 133 7.04 -11.86 0.86
CA LEU A 133 7.57 -12.76 -0.14
C LEU A 133 7.25 -12.21 -1.53
N PHE A 134 8.22 -12.28 -2.43
CA PHE A 134 8.05 -11.90 -3.83
C PHE A 134 8.05 -13.14 -4.70
N ARG A 135 7.16 -13.19 -5.71
CA ARG A 135 7.17 -14.17 -6.80
C ARG A 135 7.12 -13.44 -8.13
N ASN A 136 7.70 -14.02 -9.17
CA ASN A 136 7.75 -13.46 -10.52
C ASN A 136 8.41 -12.07 -10.59
N LEU A 137 9.41 -11.83 -9.73
CA LEU A 137 10.16 -10.58 -9.72
C LEU A 137 11.07 -10.50 -10.95
N SER A 138 11.04 -9.37 -11.67
CA SER A 138 11.96 -9.13 -12.80
C SER A 138 13.41 -9.01 -12.29
N ALA A 139 14.38 -9.28 -13.18
CA ALA A 139 15.79 -9.14 -12.83
C ALA A 139 16.17 -7.70 -12.45
N GLU A 140 15.50 -6.70 -13.02
CA GLU A 140 15.64 -5.29 -12.69
C GLU A 140 15.13 -4.99 -11.29
N ASN A 141 13.88 -5.37 -10.98
CA ASN A 141 13.28 -5.18 -9.67
C ASN A 141 13.99 -5.97 -8.58
N ALA A 142 14.60 -7.13 -8.91
CA ALA A 142 15.42 -7.88 -7.97
C ALA A 142 16.67 -7.10 -7.53
N LYS A 143 17.33 -6.38 -8.45
CA LYS A 143 18.46 -5.51 -8.14
C LYS A 143 18.04 -4.32 -7.28
N ILE A 144 16.88 -3.71 -7.59
CA ILE A 144 16.31 -2.62 -6.78
C ILE A 144 16.03 -3.13 -5.36
N LEU A 145 15.40 -4.29 -5.25
CA LEU A 145 15.08 -4.91 -3.97
C LEU A 145 16.34 -5.17 -3.14
N GLU A 146 17.38 -5.74 -3.73
CA GLU A 146 18.67 -5.99 -3.05
C GLU A 146 19.27 -4.69 -2.50
N LYS A 147 19.29 -3.63 -3.31
CA LYS A 147 19.81 -2.31 -2.95
C LYS A 147 18.98 -1.63 -1.87
N GLN A 148 17.65 -1.75 -1.92
CA GLN A 148 16.72 -0.96 -1.10
C GLN A 148 15.98 -1.78 -0.02
N THR A 149 16.39 -3.02 0.23
CA THR A 149 15.72 -3.90 1.22
C THR A 149 15.62 -3.26 2.61
N ALA A 150 16.66 -2.59 3.06
CA ALA A 150 16.68 -1.93 4.37
C ALA A 150 15.65 -0.80 4.46
N LEU A 151 15.54 0.00 3.40
CA LEU A 151 14.57 1.08 3.29
C LEU A 151 13.14 0.53 3.24
N LEU A 152 12.90 -0.50 2.41
CA LEU A 152 11.61 -1.16 2.31
C LEU A 152 11.15 -1.74 3.65
N LYS A 153 12.05 -2.43 4.37
CA LYS A 153 11.77 -2.96 5.71
C LYS A 153 11.37 -1.87 6.70
N ALA A 154 12.09 -0.75 6.69
CA ALA A 154 11.80 0.38 7.58
C ALA A 154 10.44 1.02 7.26
N MET A 155 10.15 1.28 5.98
CA MET A 155 8.96 2.00 5.52
C MET A 155 7.67 1.18 5.59
N ALA A 156 7.75 -0.12 5.32
CA ALA A 156 6.60 -1.03 5.34
C ALA A 156 6.48 -1.84 6.63
N LYS A 157 7.40 -1.62 7.59
CA LYS A 157 7.47 -2.36 8.86
C LYS A 157 7.55 -3.87 8.62
N LEU A 158 8.59 -4.30 7.88
CA LEU A 158 8.79 -5.70 7.54
C LEU A 158 9.90 -6.30 8.41
N ASP A 159 9.67 -7.52 8.89
CA ASP A 159 10.68 -8.32 9.61
C ASP A 159 11.59 -9.01 8.58
N ASN A 160 11.02 -9.70 7.60
CA ASN A 160 11.77 -10.39 6.55
C ASN A 160 11.24 -10.04 5.15
N VAL A 161 12.16 -10.09 4.18
CA VAL A 161 11.85 -9.95 2.75
C VAL A 161 12.58 -11.07 2.02
N GLN A 162 11.86 -11.87 1.23
CA GLN A 162 12.41 -13.00 0.49
C GLN A 162 11.84 -13.04 -0.92
N VAL A 163 12.61 -13.61 -1.85
CA VAL A 163 12.16 -13.89 -3.21
C VAL A 163 12.03 -15.41 -3.35
N LEU A 164 10.82 -15.87 -3.65
CA LEU A 164 10.52 -17.28 -3.86
C LEU A 164 11.01 -17.72 -5.25
N ALA A 165 11.54 -18.93 -5.32
CA ALA A 165 11.81 -19.56 -6.60
C ALA A 165 10.49 -19.87 -7.34
N ALA A 166 10.53 -19.94 -8.68
CA ALA A 166 9.34 -20.12 -9.51
C ALA A 166 8.53 -21.39 -9.15
N ASN A 167 9.20 -22.44 -8.62
CA ASN A 167 8.60 -23.72 -8.26
C ASN A 167 8.35 -23.85 -6.75
N GLU A 168 8.62 -22.82 -5.97
CA GLU A 168 8.45 -22.87 -4.52
C GLU A 168 6.98 -22.63 -4.15
N THR A 169 6.44 -23.51 -3.32
CA THR A 169 5.06 -23.39 -2.86
C THR A 169 4.96 -22.25 -1.85
N ALA A 170 4.19 -21.23 -2.18
CA ALA A 170 3.94 -20.17 -1.22
C ALA A 170 3.09 -20.68 -0.06
N PRO A 171 3.39 -20.23 1.18
CA PRO A 171 2.48 -20.46 2.30
C PRO A 171 1.13 -19.76 2.04
N LEU A 172 0.12 -20.08 2.85
CA LEU A 172 -1.14 -19.32 2.77
C LEU A 172 -0.84 -17.83 3.04
N ALA A 173 -1.06 -17.01 2.04
CA ALA A 173 -0.73 -15.61 2.04
C ALA A 173 -1.82 -14.77 1.37
N VAL A 174 -1.93 -13.52 1.78
CA VAL A 174 -2.66 -12.52 0.98
C VAL A 174 -1.74 -12.08 -0.14
N ALA A 175 -2.24 -12.18 -1.37
CA ALA A 175 -1.49 -11.81 -2.58
C ALA A 175 -1.95 -10.45 -3.12
N LYS A 176 -1.00 -9.65 -3.61
CA LYS A 176 -1.27 -8.42 -4.36
C LYS A 176 -0.26 -8.30 -5.51
N LEU A 177 -0.72 -7.81 -6.65
CA LEU A 177 0.14 -7.60 -7.80
C LEU A 177 0.69 -6.16 -7.80
N VAL A 178 1.98 -6.04 -8.11
CA VAL A 178 2.66 -4.77 -8.39
C VAL A 178 3.43 -4.96 -9.70
N GLY A 179 2.92 -4.37 -10.76
CA GLY A 179 3.35 -4.71 -12.11
C GLY A 179 3.19 -6.21 -12.38
N ASN A 180 4.27 -6.89 -12.73
CA ASN A 180 4.30 -8.35 -12.95
C ASN A 180 4.69 -9.14 -11.69
N ALA A 181 5.14 -8.47 -10.64
CA ALA A 181 5.53 -9.11 -9.40
C ALA A 181 4.32 -9.41 -8.52
N GLU A 182 4.29 -10.58 -7.94
CA GLU A 182 3.29 -10.98 -6.95
C GLU A 182 3.90 -10.81 -5.54
N LEU A 183 3.26 -9.96 -4.74
CA LEU A 183 3.59 -9.73 -3.34
C LEU A 183 2.72 -10.65 -2.49
N LEU A 184 3.35 -11.42 -1.63
CA LEU A 184 2.70 -12.40 -0.77
C LEU A 184 3.03 -12.08 0.70
N VAL A 185 2.00 -11.83 1.50
CA VAL A 185 2.14 -11.66 2.94
C VAL A 185 1.60 -12.89 3.64
N PRO A 186 2.46 -13.73 4.25
CA PRO A 186 2.01 -14.93 4.97
C PRO A 186 1.08 -14.54 6.12
N MET A 187 -0.06 -15.20 6.20
CA MET A 187 -1.08 -14.93 7.22
C MET A 187 -0.92 -15.82 8.46
N ALA A 188 0.04 -16.73 8.47
CA ALA A 188 0.34 -17.58 9.62
C ALA A 188 0.75 -16.70 10.82
N GLY A 189 -0.02 -16.76 11.91
CA GLY A 189 0.20 -15.93 13.12
C GLY A 189 -0.49 -14.56 13.15
N PHE A 190 -1.17 -14.15 12.07
CA PHE A 190 -1.97 -12.91 12.02
C PHE A 190 -3.47 -13.17 12.10
N ILE A 191 -3.91 -14.35 11.68
CA ILE A 191 -5.29 -14.76 11.82
C ILE A 191 -5.48 -15.24 13.27
N ASN A 192 -6.31 -14.53 14.03
CA ASN A 192 -6.88 -15.13 15.22
C ASN A 192 -7.84 -16.22 14.73
N LYS A 193 -7.31 -17.44 14.62
CA LYS A 193 -8.01 -18.59 14.04
C LYS A 193 -9.40 -18.76 14.62
N GLU A 194 -9.55 -18.61 15.94
CA GLU A 194 -10.83 -18.79 16.62
C GLU A 194 -11.84 -17.69 16.25
N ALA A 195 -11.40 -16.43 16.21
CA ALA A 195 -12.24 -15.30 15.81
C ALA A 195 -12.65 -15.39 14.33
N GLU A 196 -11.74 -15.77 13.47
CA GLU A 196 -12.02 -15.86 12.03
C GLU A 196 -12.89 -17.09 11.70
N LEU A 197 -12.66 -18.23 12.33
CA LEU A 197 -13.56 -19.38 12.22
C LEU A 197 -14.95 -19.06 12.76
N ALA A 198 -15.06 -18.33 13.87
CA ALA A 198 -16.35 -17.89 14.40
C ALA A 198 -17.08 -16.91 13.47
N ARG A 199 -16.32 -16.01 12.79
CA ARG A 199 -16.88 -15.10 11.77
C ARG A 199 -17.41 -15.88 10.57
N LEU A 200 -16.58 -16.77 10.01
CA LEU A 200 -16.95 -17.60 8.86
C LEU A 200 -18.12 -18.54 9.18
N THR A 201 -18.18 -19.09 10.40
CA THR A 201 -19.32 -19.91 10.84
C THR A 201 -20.63 -19.13 10.79
N LYS A 202 -20.64 -17.90 11.31
CA LYS A 202 -21.84 -17.03 11.24
C LYS A 202 -22.23 -16.69 9.81
N GLU A 203 -21.24 -16.49 8.95
CA GLU A 203 -21.45 -16.18 7.55
C GLU A 203 -22.01 -17.41 6.79
N ILE A 204 -21.46 -18.60 7.04
CA ILE A 204 -21.99 -19.88 6.54
C ILE A 204 -23.45 -20.08 6.96
N GLU A 205 -23.76 -19.88 8.24
CA GLU A 205 -25.14 -19.99 8.75
C GLU A 205 -26.09 -19.02 8.05
N LYS A 206 -25.64 -17.79 7.81
CA LYS A 206 -26.44 -16.78 7.09
C LYS A 206 -26.75 -17.22 5.65
N TYR A 207 -25.73 -17.64 4.92
CA TYR A 207 -25.91 -18.13 3.53
C TYR A 207 -26.76 -19.40 3.47
N GLN A 208 -26.57 -20.34 4.38
CA GLN A 208 -27.39 -21.55 4.50
C GLN A 208 -28.87 -21.22 4.77
N ASN A 209 -29.14 -20.26 5.62
CA ASN A 209 -30.51 -19.82 5.93
C ASN A 209 -31.17 -19.17 4.71
N GLU A 210 -30.44 -18.37 3.93
CA GLU A 210 -30.99 -17.77 2.71
C GLU A 210 -31.23 -18.83 1.62
N VAL A 211 -30.32 -19.79 1.44
CA VAL A 211 -30.53 -20.92 0.51
C VAL A 211 -31.77 -21.70 0.90
N LYS A 212 -31.91 -22.13 2.17
CA LYS A 212 -33.09 -22.82 2.68
C LYS A 212 -34.37 -22.01 2.51
N ARG A 213 -34.32 -20.70 2.71
CA ARG A 213 -35.47 -19.81 2.53
C ARG A 213 -35.95 -19.80 1.07
N ILE A 214 -35.01 -19.73 0.13
CA ILE A 214 -35.31 -19.75 -1.31
C ILE A 214 -35.81 -21.13 -1.73
N GLU A 215 -35.18 -22.23 -1.24
CA GLU A 215 -35.63 -23.59 -1.48
C GLU A 215 -37.05 -23.82 -1.00
N ASN A 216 -37.42 -23.39 0.19
CA ASN A 216 -38.75 -23.49 0.74
C ASN A 216 -39.79 -22.67 -0.08
N LYS A 217 -39.36 -21.54 -0.66
CA LYS A 217 -40.23 -20.79 -1.56
C LYS A 217 -40.45 -21.50 -2.88
N LEU A 218 -39.40 -22.07 -3.47
CA LEU A 218 -39.44 -22.77 -4.75
C LEU A 218 -40.11 -24.16 -4.66
N SER A 219 -40.12 -24.79 -3.48
CA SER A 219 -40.83 -26.04 -3.21
C SER A 219 -42.32 -25.86 -2.89
N ASN A 220 -42.75 -24.62 -2.66
CA ASN A 220 -44.17 -24.33 -2.39
C ASN A 220 -44.96 -24.30 -3.71
N GLU A 221 -45.72 -25.38 -3.98
CA GLU A 221 -46.51 -25.53 -5.19
C GLU A 221 -47.53 -24.40 -5.42
N ALA A 222 -48.10 -23.84 -4.33
CA ALA A 222 -49.04 -22.73 -4.42
C ALA A 222 -48.33 -21.41 -4.82
N PHE A 223 -47.07 -21.24 -4.51
CA PHE A 223 -46.26 -20.10 -4.95
C PHE A 223 -45.82 -20.28 -6.41
N VAL A 224 -45.33 -21.45 -6.78
CA VAL A 224 -44.84 -21.72 -8.15
C VAL A 224 -45.99 -21.67 -9.17
N ALA A 225 -47.20 -22.08 -8.81
CA ALA A 225 -48.37 -22.05 -9.68
C ALA A 225 -48.91 -20.63 -9.91
N LYS A 226 -48.67 -19.68 -9.02
CA LYS A 226 -49.23 -18.31 -9.09
C LYS A 226 -48.18 -17.23 -9.44
N ALA A 227 -46.91 -17.51 -9.30
CA ALA A 227 -45.85 -16.53 -9.55
C ALA A 227 -45.51 -16.44 -11.05
N PRO A 228 -45.26 -15.24 -11.59
CA PRO A 228 -44.78 -15.05 -12.96
C PRO A 228 -43.42 -15.78 -13.16
N GLU A 229 -43.23 -16.36 -14.36
CA GLU A 229 -41.94 -17.07 -14.69
C GLU A 229 -40.68 -16.25 -14.43
N ALA A 230 -40.77 -14.93 -14.69
CA ALA A 230 -39.64 -14.01 -14.41
C ALA A 230 -39.27 -13.90 -12.92
N VAL A 231 -40.23 -14.12 -12.01
CA VAL A 231 -39.98 -14.11 -10.56
C VAL A 231 -39.31 -15.42 -10.13
N ILE A 232 -39.77 -16.54 -10.69
CA ILE A 232 -39.20 -17.88 -10.43
C ILE A 232 -37.76 -17.94 -10.95
N ALA A 233 -37.49 -17.38 -12.14
CA ALA A 233 -36.14 -17.30 -12.71
C ALA A 233 -35.21 -16.48 -11.83
N LYS A 234 -35.63 -15.31 -11.31
CA LYS A 234 -34.83 -14.50 -10.38
C LYS A 234 -34.59 -15.19 -9.04
N GLU A 235 -35.53 -15.93 -8.50
CA GLU A 235 -35.30 -16.67 -7.26
C GLU A 235 -34.29 -17.83 -7.46
N ARG A 236 -34.31 -18.50 -8.64
CA ARG A 236 -33.32 -19.51 -9.01
C ARG A 236 -31.91 -18.91 -9.21
N GLU A 237 -31.81 -17.75 -9.83
CA GLU A 237 -30.56 -17.03 -10.01
C GLU A 237 -29.95 -16.66 -8.65
N LYS A 238 -30.73 -16.11 -7.73
CA LYS A 238 -30.32 -15.84 -6.37
C LYS A 238 -29.90 -17.12 -5.60
N GLN A 239 -30.61 -18.22 -5.80
CA GLN A 239 -30.21 -19.49 -5.20
C GLN A 239 -28.81 -19.91 -5.66
N ALA A 240 -28.53 -19.83 -6.96
CA ALA A 240 -27.23 -20.15 -7.53
C ALA A 240 -26.12 -19.22 -7.00
N GLU A 241 -26.40 -17.91 -6.88
CA GLU A 241 -25.46 -16.94 -6.29
C GLU A 241 -25.13 -17.25 -4.83
N TYR A 242 -26.17 -17.52 -3.99
CA TYR A 242 -25.94 -17.86 -2.58
C TYR A 242 -25.24 -19.21 -2.43
N GLN A 243 -25.51 -20.16 -3.31
CA GLN A 243 -24.87 -21.48 -3.27
C GLN A 243 -23.38 -21.39 -3.65
N SER A 244 -23.07 -20.64 -4.71
CA SER A 244 -21.67 -20.34 -5.09
C SER A 244 -20.93 -19.56 -3.99
N GLY A 245 -21.60 -18.60 -3.34
CA GLY A 245 -21.05 -17.86 -2.20
C GLY A 245 -20.75 -18.78 -1.01
N LEU A 246 -21.68 -19.69 -0.70
CA LEU A 246 -21.53 -20.68 0.37
C LEU A 246 -20.34 -21.61 0.14
N GLU A 247 -20.16 -22.12 -1.07
CA GLU A 247 -19.03 -22.97 -1.44
C GLU A 247 -17.68 -22.26 -1.21
N LYS A 248 -17.57 -21.02 -1.68
CA LYS A 248 -16.35 -20.20 -1.49
C LYS A 248 -16.02 -19.97 -0.02
N ILE A 249 -17.03 -19.66 0.80
CA ILE A 249 -16.83 -19.44 2.24
C ILE A 249 -16.46 -20.74 2.95
N GLN A 250 -17.04 -21.87 2.55
CA GLN A 250 -16.68 -23.20 3.09
C GLN A 250 -15.26 -23.60 2.72
N GLU A 251 -14.79 -23.29 1.51
CA GLU A 251 -13.39 -23.50 1.12
C GLU A 251 -12.44 -22.66 1.98
N GLN A 252 -12.77 -21.39 2.21
CA GLN A 252 -11.99 -20.52 3.11
C GLN A 252 -11.96 -21.06 4.55
N TYR A 253 -13.10 -21.55 5.05
CA TYR A 253 -13.20 -22.15 6.38
C TYR A 253 -12.27 -23.37 6.51
N LYS A 254 -12.30 -24.29 5.53
CA LYS A 254 -11.44 -25.47 5.49
C LYS A 254 -9.96 -25.10 5.43
N ALA A 255 -9.58 -24.13 4.58
CA ALA A 255 -8.22 -23.67 4.47
C ALA A 255 -7.68 -23.13 5.80
N ILE A 256 -8.48 -22.34 6.54
CA ILE A 256 -8.11 -21.82 7.85
C ILE A 256 -8.07 -22.92 8.93
N GLU A 257 -8.94 -23.91 8.85
CA GLU A 257 -8.92 -25.07 9.77
C GLU A 257 -7.64 -25.90 9.59
N GLU A 258 -7.21 -26.14 8.36
CA GLU A 258 -6.01 -26.94 8.04
C GLU A 258 -4.71 -26.26 8.48
N ILE A 259 -4.62 -24.93 8.42
CA ILE A 259 -3.45 -24.16 8.91
C ILE A 259 -3.15 -24.51 10.38
N GLY A 260 -4.16 -24.68 11.22
CA GLY A 260 -3.96 -25.02 12.63
C GLY A 260 -3.46 -26.46 12.85
N ARG A 261 -3.67 -27.38 11.93
CA ARG A 261 -3.18 -28.76 12.02
C ARG A 261 -1.71 -28.86 11.63
N ALA A 262 -1.26 -28.06 10.66
CA ALA A 262 0.16 -27.98 10.26
C ALA A 262 1.03 -27.36 11.35
N SER A 263 0.60 -26.25 11.93
CA SER A 263 1.32 -25.55 13.02
C SER A 263 1.43 -26.36 14.33
N CYS A 264 0.50 -27.30 14.59
CA CYS A 264 0.60 -28.22 15.74
C CYS A 264 1.59 -29.37 15.49
N ARG A 265 1.81 -29.77 14.24
CA ARG A 265 2.80 -30.83 13.94
C ARG A 265 4.24 -30.37 14.03
N GLU A 266 4.52 -29.10 13.74
CA GLU A 266 5.88 -28.53 13.85
C GLU A 266 6.33 -28.20 15.28
N ARG A 267 5.40 -28.15 16.26
CA ARG A 267 5.76 -27.90 17.68
C ARG A 267 5.92 -29.15 18.54
N VAL A 268 5.85 -30.31 17.95
CA VAL A 268 5.96 -31.62 18.66
C VAL A 268 7.15 -32.43 18.13
N CYS A 269 8.19 -31.78 17.61
CA CYS A 269 9.49 -32.44 17.37
C CYS A 269 10.59 -31.63 18.05
#